data_b3af84b45c4b4dddbe9548d961eb5ec5
#
_entry.id   b3af84b45c4b4dddbe9548d961eb5ec5
#
_cell.length_a   1.000
_cell.length_b   1.000
_cell.length_c   1.000
_cell.angle_alpha   90.00
_cell.angle_beta   90.00
_cell.angle_gamma   90.00
#
_symmetry.space_group_name_H-M   'P 1'
#
loop_
_entity.id
_entity.type
_entity.pdbx_description
1 polymer ?
#
loop_
_entity_poly.entity_id
_entity_poly.type
_entity_poly.pdbx_seq_one_letter_code
_entity_poly.pdbx_strand_id
1 'polypeptide(L)'
;MKLITEITENIRVIEEAKEDGQKSLYIEGVFLQGNQPNRNNRIYKTEVLEREVNRYIKENVNKNRAYGELGHPNGPSINLDRVSHIITELKRDGDNFIGRAKITSTPMGDVARGLLSDGAQLGVSSRGMGSMKEGKNGLMEVQDDFYLATAADIVADPSAPDAFVNGVMEGVEWVWDHGKMVAMRVEEIEKEIEKAARSKKLNERRKIELFEKFIRSL
;
A
#
# COMPACT_ATOMS: atom_id res chain seq x y z
N MET A 1 0.36 1.01 13.53
CA MET A 1 -0.36 1.11 12.25
C MET A 1 -0.19 -0.18 11.48
N LYS A 2 -1.27 -0.69 10.90
CA LYS A 2 -1.25 -1.91 10.07
C LYS A 2 -1.06 -1.55 8.60
N LEU A 3 -0.37 -2.37 7.84
CA LEU A 3 -0.31 -2.24 6.38
C LEU A 3 -1.67 -2.63 5.80
N ILE A 4 -2.20 -1.79 4.90
CA ILE A 4 -3.49 -2.00 4.23
C ILE A 4 -3.22 -1.97 2.73
N THR A 5 -3.63 -3.03 2.02
CA THR A 5 -3.47 -3.17 0.58
C THR A 5 -4.82 -3.45 -0.07
N GLU A 6 -5.12 -2.77 -1.20
CA GLU A 6 -6.38 -2.89 -1.91
C GLU A 6 -6.15 -3.02 -3.41
N ILE A 7 -6.94 -3.85 -4.07
CA ILE A 7 -6.79 -4.25 -5.46
C ILE A 7 -7.97 -3.75 -6.29
N THR A 8 -7.68 -3.20 -7.47
CA THR A 8 -8.67 -2.74 -8.45
C THR A 8 -8.37 -3.35 -9.82
N GLU A 9 -9.39 -3.89 -10.50
CA GLU A 9 -9.25 -4.70 -11.73
C GLU A 9 -9.46 -3.93 -13.04
N ASN A 10 -10.18 -2.80 -13.00
CA ASN A 10 -10.58 -2.08 -14.21
C ASN A 10 -9.51 -1.08 -14.64
N ILE A 11 -8.47 -1.56 -15.33
CA ILE A 11 -7.41 -0.72 -15.87
C ILE A 11 -7.50 -0.69 -17.39
N ARG A 12 -7.36 0.51 -17.97
CA ARG A 12 -7.19 0.72 -19.40
C ARG A 12 -5.72 0.91 -19.72
N VAL A 13 -5.29 0.33 -20.85
CA VAL A 13 -3.96 0.55 -21.40
C VAL A 13 -4.06 1.61 -22.47
N ILE A 14 -3.23 2.65 -22.40
CA ILE A 14 -3.23 3.78 -23.33
C ILE A 14 -1.81 3.91 -23.92
N GLU A 15 -1.69 3.88 -25.25
CA GLU A 15 -0.46 4.22 -25.93
C GLU A 15 -0.51 5.66 -26.41
N GLU A 16 0.49 6.45 -26.08
CA GLU A 16 0.64 7.82 -26.59
C GLU A 16 1.92 7.95 -27.40
N ALA A 17 1.80 8.44 -28.62
CA ALA A 17 2.95 8.79 -29.46
C ALA A 17 3.58 10.09 -28.92
N LYS A 18 4.89 10.10 -28.77
CA LYS A 18 5.66 11.32 -28.50
C LYS A 18 6.04 12.00 -29.83
N GLU A 19 6.42 13.27 -29.76
CA GLU A 19 6.91 14.04 -30.90
C GLU A 19 8.13 13.41 -31.61
N ASP A 20 8.94 12.64 -30.86
CA ASP A 20 10.11 11.92 -31.34
C ASP A 20 9.79 10.54 -31.94
N GLY A 21 8.51 10.19 -32.09
CA GLY A 21 8.05 8.91 -32.61
C GLY A 21 8.11 7.74 -31.62
N GLN A 22 8.64 7.96 -30.39
CA GLN A 22 8.59 6.95 -29.34
C GLN A 22 7.19 6.89 -28.72
N LYS A 23 6.74 5.71 -28.38
CA LYS A 23 5.46 5.50 -27.70
C LYS A 23 5.64 5.41 -26.20
N SER A 24 4.84 6.17 -25.45
CA SER A 24 4.70 6.01 -24.01
C SER A 24 3.48 5.17 -23.69
N LEU A 25 3.64 4.17 -22.85
CA LEU A 25 2.56 3.32 -22.38
C LEU A 25 2.07 3.83 -21.02
N TYR A 26 0.76 3.95 -20.89
CA TYR A 26 0.09 4.34 -19.66
C TYR A 26 -0.94 3.28 -19.26
N ILE A 27 -1.19 3.20 -17.98
CA ILE A 27 -2.34 2.51 -17.41
C ILE A 27 -3.26 3.55 -16.77
N GLU A 28 -4.56 3.36 -16.90
CA GLU A 28 -5.57 4.26 -16.34
C GLU A 28 -6.75 3.44 -15.82
N GLY A 29 -7.32 3.86 -14.70
CA GLY A 29 -8.50 3.22 -14.11
C GLY A 29 -8.79 3.72 -12.71
N VAL A 30 -9.67 3.03 -12.01
CA VAL A 30 -9.95 3.29 -10.60
C VAL A 30 -8.78 2.76 -9.78
N PHE A 31 -8.07 3.64 -9.06
CA PHE A 31 -6.96 3.24 -8.18
C PHE A 31 -7.41 3.06 -6.73
N LEU A 32 -8.39 3.86 -6.27
CA LEU A 32 -8.98 3.74 -4.94
C LEU A 32 -10.50 3.96 -5.02
N GLN A 33 -11.22 3.36 -4.08
CA GLN A 33 -12.68 3.44 -4.02
C GLN A 33 -13.15 3.62 -2.57
N GLY A 34 -13.96 4.65 -2.36
CA GLY A 34 -14.57 4.97 -1.07
C GLY A 34 -16.01 4.44 -0.95
N ASN A 35 -16.52 4.44 0.27
CA ASN A 35 -17.90 4.15 0.66
C ASN A 35 -18.48 2.81 0.15
N GLN A 36 -17.63 1.92 -0.35
CA GLN A 36 -18.02 0.58 -0.78
C GLN A 36 -17.13 -0.48 -0.12
N PRO A 37 -17.70 -1.61 0.32
CA PRO A 37 -16.92 -2.73 0.78
C PRO A 37 -16.07 -3.28 -0.37
N ASN A 38 -14.78 -3.44 -0.12
CA ASN A 38 -13.90 -4.10 -1.05
C ASN A 38 -13.86 -5.63 -0.83
N ARG A 39 -13.09 -6.35 -1.63
CA ARG A 39 -12.94 -7.82 -1.52
C ARG A 39 -12.34 -8.29 -0.21
N ASN A 40 -11.66 -7.42 0.53
CA ASN A 40 -11.07 -7.70 1.83
C ASN A 40 -12.02 -7.37 3.00
N ASN A 41 -13.32 -7.18 2.74
CA ASN A 41 -14.32 -6.73 3.71
C ASN A 41 -13.94 -5.43 4.43
N ARG A 42 -13.24 -4.53 3.72
CA ARG A 42 -12.85 -3.22 4.23
C ARG A 42 -13.65 -2.14 3.54
N ILE A 43 -13.91 -1.07 4.27
CA ILE A 43 -14.57 0.13 3.76
C ILE A 43 -13.75 1.36 4.16
N TYR A 44 -13.57 2.25 3.20
CA TYR A 44 -12.93 3.55 3.37
C TYR A 44 -13.99 4.64 3.27
N LYS A 45 -13.98 5.58 4.18
CA LYS A 45 -14.75 6.81 3.99
C LYS A 45 -14.13 7.63 2.88
N THR A 46 -14.94 8.14 1.96
CA THR A 46 -14.43 8.93 0.83
C THR A 46 -13.65 10.15 1.30
N GLU A 47 -14.03 10.77 2.42
CA GLU A 47 -13.34 11.93 3.00
C GLU A 47 -11.92 11.58 3.48
N VAL A 48 -11.73 10.39 4.02
CA VAL A 48 -10.42 9.88 4.46
C VAL A 48 -9.52 9.67 3.25
N LEU A 49 -10.06 9.04 2.20
CA LEU A 49 -9.32 8.87 0.93
C LEU A 49 -9.01 10.21 0.29
N GLU A 50 -9.95 11.14 0.22
CA GLU A 50 -9.76 12.45 -0.40
C GLU A 50 -8.65 13.24 0.28
N ARG A 51 -8.62 13.27 1.61
CA ARG A 51 -7.55 13.90 2.37
C ARG A 51 -6.19 13.32 1.99
N GLU A 52 -6.07 11.98 1.98
CA GLU A 52 -4.81 11.30 1.70
C GLU A 52 -4.39 11.40 0.23
N VAL A 53 -5.34 11.32 -0.69
CA VAL A 53 -5.09 11.55 -2.12
C VAL A 53 -4.57 12.96 -2.37
N ASN A 54 -5.19 13.98 -1.77
CA ASN A 54 -4.74 15.36 -1.90
C ASN A 54 -3.33 15.57 -1.33
N ARG A 55 -3.02 14.95 -0.18
CA ARG A 55 -1.66 14.93 0.37
C ARG A 55 -0.70 14.24 -0.59
N TYR A 56 -1.04 13.04 -1.07
CA TYR A 56 -0.22 12.24 -1.97
C TYR A 56 0.06 12.96 -3.29
N ILE A 57 -0.93 13.63 -3.87
CA ILE A 57 -0.74 14.46 -5.06
C ILE A 57 0.30 15.55 -4.80
N LYS A 58 0.13 16.31 -3.72
CA LYS A 58 1.03 17.42 -3.35
C LYS A 58 2.46 16.96 -3.08
N GLU A 59 2.61 15.84 -2.38
CA GLU A 59 3.91 15.38 -1.88
C GLU A 59 4.65 14.47 -2.85
N ASN A 60 3.92 13.73 -3.70
CA ASN A 60 4.49 12.73 -4.58
C ASN A 60 4.22 13.00 -6.06
N VAL A 61 2.96 13.11 -6.50
CA VAL A 61 2.62 13.26 -7.91
C VAL A 61 3.21 14.55 -8.48
N ASN A 62 2.94 15.70 -7.86
CA ASN A 62 3.43 17.01 -8.31
C ASN A 62 4.97 17.13 -8.24
N LYS A 63 5.64 16.23 -7.57
CA LYS A 63 7.10 16.20 -7.46
C LYS A 63 7.74 15.09 -8.30
N ASN A 64 6.96 14.40 -9.14
CA ASN A 64 7.41 13.26 -9.95
C ASN A 64 8.06 12.13 -9.09
N ARG A 65 7.50 11.86 -7.92
CA ARG A 65 7.98 10.85 -6.97
C ARG A 65 6.90 9.83 -6.59
N ALA A 66 5.78 9.81 -7.30
CA ALA A 66 4.69 8.88 -7.08
C ALA A 66 5.01 7.53 -7.76
N TYR A 67 6.03 6.84 -7.26
CA TYR A 67 6.46 5.54 -7.79
C TYR A 67 5.48 4.44 -7.42
N GLY A 68 5.30 3.46 -8.35
CA GLY A 68 4.64 2.20 -8.11
C GLY A 68 5.53 1.03 -8.53
N GLU A 69 5.37 -0.10 -7.85
CA GLU A 69 6.19 -1.29 -8.03
C GLU A 69 5.46 -2.37 -8.83
N LEU A 70 6.23 -3.31 -9.39
CA LEU A 70 5.69 -4.55 -9.94
C LEU A 70 5.60 -5.60 -8.82
N GLY A 71 4.39 -6.02 -8.53
CA GLY A 71 4.07 -6.86 -7.39
C GLY A 71 4.02 -6.09 -6.07
N HIS A 72 3.46 -6.72 -5.04
CA HIS A 72 3.43 -6.13 -3.69
C HIS A 72 4.72 -6.43 -2.93
N PRO A 73 5.47 -5.41 -2.48
CA PRO A 73 6.53 -5.61 -1.50
C PRO A 73 5.98 -5.83 -0.09
N ASN A 74 6.82 -6.40 0.76
CA ASN A 74 6.51 -6.64 2.18
C ASN A 74 6.66 -5.36 3.02
N GLY A 75 6.07 -4.24 2.59
CA GLY A 75 6.17 -3.01 3.38
C GLY A 75 5.67 -1.76 2.68
N PRO A 76 5.56 -0.64 3.40
CA PRO A 76 5.08 0.63 2.86
C PRO A 76 6.17 1.39 2.07
N SER A 77 7.44 1.04 2.25
CA SER A 77 8.56 1.70 1.57
C SER A 77 8.66 1.26 0.12
N ILE A 78 9.05 2.19 -0.76
CA ILE A 78 9.31 1.93 -2.17
C ILE A 78 10.72 1.36 -2.36
N ASN A 79 10.83 0.24 -3.09
CA ASN A 79 12.10 -0.31 -3.54
C ASN A 79 12.35 0.16 -4.98
N LEU A 80 13.35 0.99 -5.18
CA LEU A 80 13.60 1.60 -6.49
C LEU A 80 13.96 0.61 -7.59
N ASP A 81 14.53 -0.54 -7.24
CA ASP A 81 14.82 -1.66 -8.14
C ASP A 81 13.57 -2.39 -8.64
N ARG A 82 12.41 -2.20 -7.97
CA ARG A 82 11.13 -2.79 -8.34
C ARG A 82 10.17 -1.81 -9.03
N VAL A 83 10.56 -0.55 -9.17
CA VAL A 83 9.72 0.47 -9.80
C VAL A 83 9.42 0.10 -11.25
N SER A 84 8.13 0.01 -11.57
CA SER A 84 7.61 -0.30 -12.91
C SER A 84 6.86 0.87 -13.56
N HIS A 85 6.38 1.82 -12.76
CA HIS A 85 5.60 2.94 -13.25
C HIS A 85 5.67 4.14 -12.31
N ILE A 86 5.24 5.29 -12.83
CA ILE A 86 5.08 6.54 -12.08
C ILE A 86 3.66 7.02 -12.26
N ILE A 87 2.96 7.27 -11.16
CA ILE A 87 1.61 7.84 -11.16
C ILE A 87 1.73 9.31 -11.54
N THR A 88 1.08 9.68 -12.65
CA THR A 88 1.13 11.02 -13.23
C THR A 88 -0.11 11.85 -12.92
N GLU A 89 -1.21 11.18 -12.61
CA GLU A 89 -2.49 11.83 -12.31
C GLU A 89 -3.31 10.99 -11.33
N LEU A 90 -4.03 11.68 -10.47
CA LEU A 90 -5.00 11.09 -9.57
C LEU A 90 -6.12 12.10 -9.34
N LYS A 91 -7.37 11.72 -9.69
CA LYS A 91 -8.54 12.59 -9.61
C LYS A 91 -9.71 11.90 -8.94
N ARG A 92 -10.46 12.62 -8.14
CA ARG A 92 -11.72 12.14 -7.59
C ARG A 92 -12.82 12.16 -8.65
N ASP A 93 -13.60 11.10 -8.71
CA ASP A 93 -14.83 10.94 -9.48
C ASP A 93 -15.88 10.25 -8.60
N GLY A 94 -16.74 11.03 -7.96
CA GLY A 94 -17.66 10.54 -6.95
C GLY A 94 -16.95 9.93 -5.76
N ASP A 95 -17.20 8.66 -5.50
CA ASP A 95 -16.51 7.85 -4.47
C ASP A 95 -15.26 7.14 -5.00
N ASN A 96 -14.98 7.25 -6.31
CA ASN A 96 -13.80 6.68 -6.93
C ASN A 96 -12.68 7.71 -7.04
N PHE A 97 -11.45 7.21 -7.11
CA PHE A 97 -10.26 8.00 -7.45
C PHE A 97 -9.62 7.37 -8.68
N ILE A 98 -9.78 8.06 -9.80
CA ILE A 98 -9.23 7.65 -11.09
C ILE A 98 -7.77 8.05 -11.13
N GLY A 99 -6.91 7.09 -11.40
CA GLY A 99 -5.48 7.28 -11.53
C GLY A 99 -4.98 7.01 -12.93
N ARG A 100 -3.90 7.70 -13.28
CA ARG A 100 -3.14 7.45 -14.51
C ARG A 100 -1.68 7.32 -14.15
N ALA A 101 -1.02 6.28 -14.70
CA ALA A 101 0.39 6.02 -14.44
C ALA A 101 1.13 5.68 -15.74
N LYS A 102 2.32 6.23 -15.88
CA LYS A 102 3.23 5.97 -16.99
C LYS A 102 4.14 4.81 -16.67
N ILE A 103 4.17 3.80 -17.55
CA ILE A 103 5.13 2.69 -17.47
C ILE A 103 6.54 3.23 -17.73
N THR A 104 7.46 2.94 -16.82
CA THR A 104 8.85 3.42 -16.89
C THR A 104 9.70 2.53 -17.81
N SER A 105 10.90 3.03 -18.16
CA SER A 105 11.93 2.25 -18.90
C SER A 105 12.89 1.55 -17.92
N THR A 106 12.39 1.15 -16.73
CA THR A 106 13.11 0.32 -15.77
C THR A 106 12.93 -1.15 -16.11
N PRO A 107 13.77 -2.07 -15.62
CA PRO A 107 13.59 -3.51 -15.89
C PRO A 107 12.19 -4.01 -15.53
N MET A 108 11.62 -3.54 -14.40
CA MET A 108 10.26 -3.93 -13.99
C MET A 108 9.17 -3.26 -14.85
N GLY A 109 9.43 -2.05 -15.34
CA GLY A 109 8.57 -1.39 -16.32
C GLY A 109 8.55 -2.12 -17.65
N ASP A 110 9.69 -2.63 -18.11
CA ASP A 110 9.76 -3.43 -19.35
C ASP A 110 9.03 -4.77 -19.21
N VAL A 111 9.12 -5.41 -18.04
CA VAL A 111 8.30 -6.61 -17.75
C VAL A 111 6.81 -6.27 -17.81
N ALA A 112 6.37 -5.21 -17.15
CA ALA A 112 4.97 -4.78 -17.18
C ALA A 112 4.52 -4.46 -18.61
N ARG A 113 5.36 -3.76 -19.39
CA ARG A 113 5.11 -3.43 -20.80
C ARG A 113 4.93 -4.69 -21.66
N GLY A 114 5.83 -5.67 -21.52
CA GLY A 114 5.75 -6.94 -22.24
C GLY A 114 4.44 -7.66 -21.97
N LEU A 115 4.09 -7.83 -20.69
CA LEU A 115 2.85 -8.47 -20.27
C LEU A 115 1.62 -7.77 -20.86
N LEU A 116 1.55 -6.44 -20.74
CA LEU A 116 0.43 -5.65 -21.28
C LEU A 116 0.35 -5.73 -22.80
N SER A 117 1.49 -5.71 -23.51
CA SER A 117 1.55 -5.81 -24.98
C SER A 117 1.12 -7.19 -25.48
N ASP A 118 1.36 -8.24 -24.68
CA ASP A 118 0.92 -9.61 -24.96
C ASP A 118 -0.55 -9.87 -24.57
N GLY A 119 -1.26 -8.81 -24.10
CA GLY A 119 -2.68 -8.89 -23.76
C GLY A 119 -2.98 -9.40 -22.34
N ALA A 120 -1.95 -9.49 -21.49
CA ALA A 120 -2.20 -9.84 -20.07
C ALA A 120 -3.04 -8.78 -19.39
N GLN A 121 -4.02 -9.22 -18.60
CA GLN A 121 -4.80 -8.35 -17.72
C GLN A 121 -4.05 -8.21 -16.39
N LEU A 122 -3.66 -7.00 -16.07
CA LEU A 122 -3.01 -6.67 -14.80
C LEU A 122 -3.93 -5.78 -13.97
N GLY A 123 -3.89 -5.96 -12.67
CA GLY A 123 -4.58 -5.09 -11.72
C GLY A 123 -3.66 -4.04 -11.12
N VAL A 124 -4.25 -3.13 -10.36
CA VAL A 124 -3.50 -2.23 -9.46
C VAL A 124 -3.97 -2.40 -8.03
N SER A 125 -3.05 -2.16 -7.11
CA SER A 125 -3.33 -2.25 -5.69
C SER A 125 -2.68 -1.11 -4.94
N SER A 126 -3.45 -0.40 -4.12
CA SER A 126 -2.91 0.64 -3.25
C SER A 126 -2.28 0.04 -1.99
N ARG A 127 -1.29 0.71 -1.46
CA ARG A 127 -0.68 0.42 -0.15
C ARG A 127 -0.82 1.61 0.78
N GLY A 128 -1.25 1.34 2.00
CA GLY A 128 -1.37 2.35 3.03
C GLY A 128 -1.11 1.77 4.40
N MET A 129 -1.16 2.62 5.40
CA MET A 129 -1.06 2.26 6.80
C MET A 129 -2.18 2.95 7.56
N GLY A 130 -2.70 2.29 8.57
CA GLY A 130 -3.75 2.87 9.38
C GLY A 130 -4.28 1.87 10.39
N SER A 131 -5.18 2.34 11.24
CA SER A 131 -5.97 1.49 12.10
C SER A 131 -7.30 1.12 11.42
N MET A 132 -7.87 0.01 11.85
CA MET A 132 -9.16 -0.48 11.38
C MET A 132 -10.03 -0.80 12.59
N LYS A 133 -11.30 -0.51 12.50
CA LYS A 133 -12.30 -0.82 13.53
C LYS A 133 -13.41 -1.67 12.91
N GLU A 134 -13.83 -2.69 13.62
CA GLU A 134 -14.98 -3.48 13.21
C GLU A 134 -16.25 -2.61 13.23
N GLY A 135 -16.88 -2.50 12.08
CA GLY A 135 -18.12 -1.79 11.87
C GLY A 135 -19.32 -2.75 11.84
N LYS A 136 -20.43 -2.29 11.32
CA LYS A 136 -21.64 -3.11 11.17
C LYS A 136 -21.41 -4.23 10.15
N ASN A 137 -21.98 -5.40 10.40
CA ASN A 137 -21.95 -6.58 9.50
C ASN A 137 -20.56 -7.19 9.26
N GLY A 138 -19.62 -7.05 10.20
CA GLY A 138 -18.27 -7.64 10.06
C GLY A 138 -17.36 -6.90 9.07
N LEU A 139 -17.76 -5.72 8.60
CA LEU A 139 -16.92 -4.87 7.77
C LEU A 139 -15.87 -4.17 8.64
N MET A 140 -14.64 -4.10 8.14
CA MET A 140 -13.57 -3.36 8.78
C MET A 140 -13.51 -1.93 8.24
N GLU A 141 -13.85 -0.94 9.06
CA GLU A 141 -13.77 0.47 8.71
C GLU A 141 -12.34 0.99 8.91
N VAL A 142 -11.72 1.49 7.84
CA VAL A 142 -10.43 2.17 7.91
C VAL A 142 -10.61 3.54 8.57
N GLN A 143 -9.76 3.83 9.56
CA GLN A 143 -9.90 4.99 10.42
C GLN A 143 -9.19 6.23 9.87
N ASP A 144 -9.37 7.36 10.56
CA ASP A 144 -8.86 8.67 10.13
C ASP A 144 -7.32 8.80 10.18
N ASP A 145 -6.63 7.85 10.82
CA ASP A 145 -5.16 7.77 10.83
C ASP A 145 -4.58 7.11 9.56
N PHE A 146 -5.43 6.81 8.58
CA PHE A 146 -4.98 6.23 7.31
C PHE A 146 -3.96 7.14 6.62
N TYR A 147 -2.85 6.54 6.21
CA TYR A 147 -1.77 7.14 5.44
C TYR A 147 -1.55 6.36 4.14
N LEU A 148 -1.72 7.02 3.01
CA LEU A 148 -1.49 6.43 1.68
C LEU A 148 0.00 6.43 1.35
N ALA A 149 0.61 5.26 1.30
CA ALA A 149 2.03 5.09 0.96
C ALA A 149 2.27 5.06 -0.55
N THR A 150 1.44 4.31 -1.30
CA THR A 150 1.38 4.36 -2.77
C THR A 150 -0.05 4.15 -3.25
N ALA A 151 -0.43 4.91 -4.28
CA ALA A 151 -1.79 4.82 -4.80
C ALA A 151 -2.00 3.62 -5.73
N ALA A 152 -0.94 3.07 -6.31
CA ALA A 152 -1.00 1.88 -7.14
C ALA A 152 0.34 1.16 -7.22
N ASP A 153 0.35 -0.15 -7.05
CA ASP A 153 1.35 -1.11 -7.52
C ASP A 153 0.70 -1.96 -8.60
N ILE A 154 1.44 -2.36 -9.63
CA ILE A 154 0.94 -3.30 -10.64
C ILE A 154 1.03 -4.70 -10.07
N VAL A 155 -0.10 -5.43 -10.08
CA VAL A 155 -0.21 -6.79 -9.54
C VAL A 155 -0.77 -7.74 -10.61
N ALA A 156 -0.40 -9.02 -10.52
CA ALA A 156 -1.03 -10.06 -11.32
C ALA A 156 -2.50 -10.23 -10.89
N ASP A 157 -3.29 -10.86 -11.73
CA ASP A 157 -4.74 -11.02 -11.59
C ASP A 157 -5.18 -11.28 -10.14
N PRO A 158 -6.00 -10.38 -9.59
CA PRO A 158 -6.56 -10.48 -8.24
C PRO A 158 -7.67 -11.54 -8.09
N SER A 159 -7.98 -12.31 -9.14
CA SER A 159 -8.99 -13.37 -9.09
C SER A 159 -8.63 -14.54 -8.14
N ALA A 160 -7.43 -14.57 -7.60
CA ALA A 160 -7.03 -15.47 -6.52
C ALA A 160 -7.11 -14.74 -5.16
N PRO A 161 -8.28 -14.67 -4.52
CA PRO A 161 -8.48 -13.90 -3.28
C PRO A 161 -7.59 -14.33 -2.13
N ASP A 162 -7.20 -15.60 -2.10
CA ASP A 162 -6.43 -16.18 -1.01
C ASP A 162 -4.91 -15.97 -1.13
N ALA A 163 -4.41 -15.63 -2.33
CA ALA A 163 -2.97 -15.47 -2.55
C ALA A 163 -2.41 -14.14 -2.03
N PHE A 164 -3.27 -13.12 -1.83
CA PHE A 164 -2.84 -11.78 -1.46
C PHE A 164 -3.23 -11.37 -0.03
N VAL A 165 -4.14 -12.06 0.61
CA VAL A 165 -4.74 -11.64 1.88
C VAL A 165 -4.13 -12.33 3.09
N ASN A 166 -3.63 -13.54 2.95
CA ASN A 166 -3.31 -14.37 4.11
C ASN A 166 -1.84 -14.41 4.52
N GLY A 167 -0.96 -13.66 3.86
CA GLY A 167 0.42 -14.05 4.06
C GLY A 167 1.27 -13.11 4.86
N VAL A 168 1.08 -11.80 4.79
CA VAL A 168 2.27 -10.99 5.02
C VAL A 168 2.20 -10.06 6.20
N MET A 169 1.03 -9.68 6.69
CA MET A 169 0.96 -8.57 7.64
C MET A 169 0.00 -8.74 8.83
N GLU A 170 -0.61 -9.88 9.04
CA GLU A 170 -1.26 -10.14 10.32
C GLU A 170 -0.20 -10.27 11.42
N GLY A 171 -0.23 -9.35 12.37
CA GLY A 171 0.70 -9.34 13.50
C GLY A 171 1.97 -8.51 13.32
N VAL A 172 2.07 -7.71 12.25
CA VAL A 172 3.17 -6.75 12.07
C VAL A 172 2.66 -5.33 12.19
N GLU A 173 3.25 -4.55 13.06
CA GLU A 173 3.04 -3.11 13.15
C GLU A 173 4.24 -2.34 12.59
N TRP A 174 3.94 -1.25 11.88
CA TRP A 174 4.95 -0.39 11.30
C TRP A 174 5.10 0.86 12.14
N VAL A 175 6.32 1.14 12.56
CA VAL A 175 6.65 2.28 13.41
C VAL A 175 7.72 3.13 12.73
N TRP A 176 7.57 4.45 12.81
CA TRP A 176 8.64 5.37 12.41
C TRP A 176 9.79 5.30 13.40
N ASP A 177 10.94 4.89 12.93
CA ASP A 177 12.19 4.92 13.68
C ASP A 177 13.27 5.65 12.88
N HIS A 178 13.77 6.77 13.43
CA HIS A 178 14.81 7.60 12.82
C HIS A 178 14.62 7.89 11.31
N GLY A 179 13.37 8.19 10.91
CA GLY A 179 13.02 8.51 9.51
C GLY A 179 12.87 7.31 8.58
N LYS A 180 12.83 6.09 9.12
CA LYS A 180 12.53 4.86 8.38
C LYS A 180 11.34 4.14 9.01
N MET A 181 10.55 3.48 8.16
CA MET A 181 9.49 2.58 8.63
C MET A 181 10.09 1.21 8.95
N VAL A 182 9.92 0.77 10.18
CA VAL A 182 10.43 -0.53 10.67
C VAL A 182 9.25 -1.42 11.04
N ALA A 183 9.28 -2.67 10.58
CA ALA A 183 8.29 -3.67 10.93
C ALA A 183 8.57 -4.21 12.34
N MET A 184 7.57 -4.19 13.20
CA MET A 184 7.63 -4.79 14.53
C MET A 184 6.55 -5.85 14.67
N ARG A 185 6.95 -7.07 14.98
CA ARG A 185 6.00 -8.16 15.27
C ARG A 185 5.57 -8.06 16.72
N VAL A 186 4.33 -7.70 16.94
CA VAL A 186 3.74 -7.56 18.30
C VAL A 186 3.87 -8.87 19.07
N GLU A 187 3.62 -10.01 18.43
CA GLU A 187 3.77 -11.33 19.05
C GLU A 187 5.20 -11.66 19.51
N GLU A 188 6.23 -11.14 18.81
CA GLU A 188 7.63 -11.37 19.23
C GLU A 188 7.95 -10.56 20.48
N ILE A 189 7.40 -9.34 20.59
CA ILE A 189 7.55 -8.49 21.76
C ILE A 189 6.80 -9.08 22.93
N GLU A 190 5.56 -9.54 22.74
CA GLU A 190 4.77 -10.22 23.77
C GLU A 190 5.50 -11.47 24.29
N LYS A 191 6.04 -12.31 23.39
CA LYS A 191 6.83 -13.49 23.77
C LYS A 191 8.12 -13.12 24.52
N GLU A 192 8.80 -12.02 24.13
CA GLU A 192 9.97 -11.50 24.85
C GLU A 192 9.57 -11.03 26.26
N ILE A 193 8.45 -10.32 26.39
CA ILE A 193 7.91 -9.87 27.69
C ILE A 193 7.57 -11.06 28.58
N GLU A 194 6.82 -12.03 28.05
CA GLU A 194 6.48 -13.25 28.79
C GLU A 194 7.71 -14.05 29.23
N LYS A 195 8.67 -14.25 28.33
CA LYS A 195 9.92 -14.95 28.63
C LYS A 195 10.73 -14.23 29.69
N ALA A 196 10.79 -12.90 29.61
CA ALA A 196 11.47 -12.08 30.59
C ALA A 196 10.74 -12.11 31.95
N ALA A 197 9.41 -12.11 31.96
CA ALA A 197 8.59 -12.23 33.17
C ALA A 197 8.80 -13.58 33.88
N ARG A 198 8.86 -14.69 33.12
CA ARG A 198 9.07 -16.06 33.65
C ARG A 198 10.47 -16.30 34.19
N SER A 199 11.49 -15.60 33.64
CA SER A 199 12.90 -15.87 33.97
C SER A 199 13.41 -15.24 35.27
N LYS A 200 12.59 -14.53 36.05
CA LYS A 200 12.98 -13.73 37.24
C LYS A 200 14.20 -12.79 37.03
N LYS A 201 14.65 -12.60 35.79
CA LYS A 201 15.76 -11.70 35.43
C LYS A 201 15.27 -10.32 35.01
N LEU A 202 14.01 -9.98 35.30
CA LEU A 202 13.45 -8.67 35.01
C LEU A 202 13.96 -7.66 36.04
N ASN A 203 15.08 -7.01 35.72
CA ASN A 203 15.47 -5.82 36.44
C ASN A 203 14.68 -4.59 35.92
N GLU A 204 14.61 -3.52 36.70
CA GLU A 204 13.85 -2.31 36.37
C GLU A 204 14.23 -1.75 34.98
N ARG A 205 15.50 -1.77 34.64
CA ARG A 205 16.01 -1.28 33.37
C ARG A 205 15.45 -2.10 32.18
N ARG A 206 15.42 -3.43 32.30
CA ARG A 206 14.88 -4.31 31.25
C ARG A 206 13.37 -4.20 31.12
N LYS A 207 12.66 -3.95 32.22
CA LYS A 207 11.21 -3.66 32.18
C LYS A 207 10.93 -2.37 31.40
N ILE A 208 11.70 -1.31 31.67
CA ILE A 208 11.55 -0.03 30.98
C ILE A 208 11.84 -0.20 29.48
N GLU A 209 12.93 -0.88 29.11
CA GLU A 209 13.27 -1.14 27.71
C GLU A 209 12.16 -1.91 26.97
N LEU A 210 11.62 -2.97 27.59
CA LEU A 210 10.53 -3.76 27.00
C LEU A 210 9.22 -2.98 26.94
N PHE A 211 8.93 -2.17 27.94
CA PHE A 211 7.76 -1.32 27.97
C PHE A 211 7.85 -0.20 26.92
N GLU A 212 8.99 0.46 26.79
CA GLU A 212 9.23 1.45 25.72
C GLU A 212 9.09 0.81 24.34
N LYS A 213 9.63 -0.40 24.15
CA LYS A 213 9.50 -1.16 22.92
C LYS A 213 8.04 -1.51 22.61
N PHE A 214 7.27 -1.90 23.64
CA PHE A 214 5.84 -2.18 23.52
C PHE A 214 5.02 -0.93 23.20
N ILE A 215 5.24 0.18 23.94
CA ILE A 215 4.55 1.45 23.66
C ILE A 215 4.86 1.99 22.26
N ARG A 216 6.09 1.79 21.76
CA ARG A 216 6.45 2.16 20.39
C ARG A 216 5.83 1.24 19.34
N SER A 217 5.32 0.07 19.74
CA SER A 217 4.64 -0.89 18.85
C SER A 217 3.12 -0.73 18.82
N LEU A 218 2.56 0.08 19.74
CA LEU A 218 1.15 0.47 19.75
C LEU A 218 0.91 1.68 18.84
#